data_6c71125eebd15c4f20af6e6f1c70497b
#
_entry.id   6c71125eebd15c4f20af6e6f1c70497b
#
_cell.length_a   1.000
_cell.length_b   1.000
_cell.length_c   1.000
_cell.angle_alpha   90.00
_cell.angle_beta   90.00
_cell.angle_gamma   90.00
#
_symmetry.space_group_name_H-M   'P 1'
#
loop_
_entity.id
_entity.type
_entity.pdbx_description
1 polymer ?
#
loop_
_entity_poly.entity_id
_entity_poly.type
_entity_poly.pdbx_seq_one_letter_code
_entity_poly.pdbx_strand_id
1 'polypeptide(L)'
;MLGIDVGTQYIRAVALSEYLGEISVIANAEVRNNGGMSKGVITNLSGPVPALQRAMLEIDKISGKSLDNAYTSINGSHVGAVKTQGMISIMGGEVISNNDLGRIREISLAGVIPNN
;
A
#
# COMPACT_ATOMS: atom_id res chain seq x y z
N MET A 1 -4.34 5.74 -12.36
CA MET A 1 -3.81 5.15 -11.11
C MET A 1 -4.21 6.06 -9.95
N LEU A 2 -4.64 5.52 -8.82
CA LEU A 2 -5.00 6.28 -7.62
C LEU A 2 -4.13 5.85 -6.46
N GLY A 3 -3.53 6.81 -5.74
CA GLY A 3 -2.81 6.60 -4.49
C GLY A 3 -3.56 7.24 -3.33
N ILE A 4 -3.66 6.55 -2.20
CA ILE A 4 -4.33 7.04 -0.99
C ILE A 4 -3.40 6.85 0.21
N ASP A 5 -3.21 7.92 0.97
CA ASP A 5 -2.58 7.91 2.29
C ASP A 5 -3.64 8.12 3.37
N VAL A 6 -3.80 7.12 4.24
CA VAL A 6 -4.76 7.16 5.36
C VAL A 6 -4.01 7.56 6.62
N GLY A 7 -3.93 8.86 6.86
CA GLY A 7 -3.19 9.44 7.96
C GLY A 7 -4.06 9.76 9.19
N THR A 8 -3.40 9.89 10.35
CA THR A 8 -4.09 10.23 11.61
C THR A 8 -4.79 11.58 11.55
N GLN A 9 -4.18 12.58 10.91
CA GLN A 9 -4.72 13.94 10.82
C GLN A 9 -5.37 14.26 9.48
N TYR A 10 -4.85 13.68 8.40
CA TYR A 10 -5.32 13.94 7.04
C TYR A 10 -5.39 12.64 6.26
N ILE A 11 -6.40 12.55 5.41
CA ILE A 11 -6.47 11.58 4.32
C ILE A 11 -6.11 12.32 3.04
N ARG A 12 -5.14 11.79 2.31
CA ARG A 12 -4.66 12.36 1.05
C ARG A 12 -4.90 11.38 -0.07
N ALA A 13 -5.32 11.89 -1.20
CA ALA A 13 -5.49 11.10 -2.41
C ALA A 13 -4.86 11.81 -3.60
N VAL A 14 -4.24 11.06 -4.50
CA VAL A 14 -3.67 11.55 -5.73
C VAL A 14 -4.05 10.64 -6.90
N ALA A 15 -4.61 11.21 -7.95
CA ALA A 15 -4.89 10.52 -9.19
C ALA A 15 -3.86 10.87 -10.25
N LEU A 16 -3.30 9.85 -10.87
CA LEU A 16 -2.26 9.94 -11.88
C LEU A 16 -2.78 9.39 -13.21
N SER A 17 -2.39 10.01 -14.29
CA SER A 17 -2.51 9.48 -15.66
C SER A 17 -1.14 9.15 -16.19
N GLU A 18 -1.06 8.10 -17.00
CA GLU A 18 0.12 7.74 -17.77
C GLU A 18 -0.23 7.77 -19.25
N TYR A 19 0.55 8.52 -20.02
CA TYR A 19 0.43 8.58 -21.46
C TYR A 19 1.81 8.58 -22.09
N LEU A 20 2.08 7.63 -22.98
CA LEU A 20 3.38 7.43 -23.66
C LEU A 20 4.58 7.37 -22.71
N GLY A 21 4.40 6.79 -21.51
CA GLY A 21 5.44 6.69 -20.49
C GLY A 21 5.60 7.95 -19.61
N GLU A 22 4.87 9.02 -19.89
CA GLU A 22 4.86 10.21 -19.05
C GLU A 22 3.73 10.12 -18.01
N ILE A 23 4.09 10.37 -16.75
CA ILE A 23 3.15 10.38 -15.62
C ILE A 23 2.78 11.81 -15.27
N SER A 24 1.49 12.08 -15.19
CA SER A 24 0.97 13.39 -14.78
C SER A 24 -0.06 13.27 -13.66
N VAL A 25 -0.07 14.26 -12.75
CA VAL A 25 -1.10 14.38 -11.72
C VAL A 25 -2.35 14.99 -12.35
N ILE A 26 -3.48 14.27 -12.31
CA ILE A 26 -4.76 14.75 -12.86
C ILE A 26 -5.72 15.26 -11.77
N ALA A 27 -5.56 14.80 -10.54
CA ALA A 27 -6.31 15.29 -9.38
C ALA A 27 -5.56 15.03 -8.08
N ASN A 28 -5.76 15.87 -7.08
CA ASN A 28 -5.34 15.61 -5.71
C ASN A 28 -6.39 16.12 -4.73
N ALA A 29 -6.44 15.49 -3.55
CA ALA A 29 -7.32 15.88 -2.46
C ALA A 29 -6.62 15.69 -1.12
N GLU A 30 -6.83 16.61 -0.18
CA GLU A 30 -6.42 16.51 1.20
C GLU A 30 -7.61 16.82 2.11
N VAL A 31 -8.05 15.88 2.90
CA VAL A 31 -9.19 16.01 3.78
C VAL A 31 -8.79 15.72 5.21
N ARG A 32 -9.14 16.64 6.13
CA ARG A 32 -8.89 16.46 7.55
C ARG A 32 -9.68 15.27 8.10
N ASN A 33 -8.96 14.39 8.78
CA ASN A 33 -9.55 13.28 9.53
C ASN A 33 -9.93 13.77 10.95
N ASN A 34 -11.19 13.63 11.31
CA ASN A 34 -11.74 14.13 12.58
C ASN A 34 -11.73 13.07 13.70
N GLY A 35 -10.66 12.27 13.77
CA GLY A 35 -10.48 11.25 14.81
C GLY A 35 -10.60 9.82 14.25
N GLY A 36 -10.75 8.86 15.16
CA GLY A 36 -10.82 7.43 14.81
C GLY A 36 -9.49 6.81 14.39
N MET A 37 -8.37 7.54 14.56
CA MET A 37 -7.03 7.03 14.32
C MET A 37 -6.06 7.50 15.40
N SER A 38 -5.12 6.65 15.75
CA SER A 38 -4.01 6.95 16.66
C SER A 38 -2.72 6.33 16.17
N LYS A 39 -1.68 7.14 16.02
CA LYS A 39 -0.34 6.69 15.57
C LYS A 39 -0.37 5.81 14.32
N GLY A 40 -1.21 6.16 13.34
CA GLY A 40 -1.35 5.42 12.09
C GLY A 40 -2.26 4.18 12.15
N VAL A 41 -2.82 3.85 13.32
CA VAL A 41 -3.74 2.73 13.50
C VAL A 41 -5.18 3.24 13.51
N ILE A 42 -6.07 2.58 12.77
CA ILE A 42 -7.51 2.86 12.81
C ILE A 42 -8.08 2.24 14.08
N THR A 43 -8.62 3.09 14.96
CA THR A 43 -9.28 2.68 16.20
C THR A 43 -10.79 2.72 16.11
N ASN A 44 -11.32 3.56 15.20
CA ASN A 44 -12.74 3.71 14.92
C ASN A 44 -12.94 4.23 13.49
N LEU A 45 -13.93 3.73 12.78
CA LEU A 45 -14.20 4.10 11.39
C LEU A 45 -14.97 5.41 11.23
N SER A 46 -15.53 5.97 12.29
CA SER A 46 -16.38 7.18 12.23
C SER A 46 -15.66 8.44 11.74
N GLY A 47 -14.34 8.51 11.89
CA GLY A 47 -13.53 9.61 11.37
C GLY A 47 -12.99 9.33 9.97
N PRO A 48 -12.22 8.22 9.77
CA PRO A 48 -11.56 7.93 8.50
C PRO A 48 -12.53 7.70 7.33
N VAL A 49 -13.66 7.03 7.55
CA VAL A 49 -14.61 6.71 6.44
C VAL A 49 -15.20 7.97 5.83
N PRO A 50 -15.81 8.91 6.58
CA PRO A 50 -16.32 10.14 5.99
C PRO A 50 -15.24 11.02 5.35
N ALA A 51 -14.03 11.03 5.92
CA ALA A 51 -12.90 11.77 5.36
C ALA A 51 -12.44 11.17 4.02
N LEU A 52 -12.34 9.84 3.95
CA LEU A 52 -12.02 9.13 2.71
C LEU A 52 -13.09 9.36 1.63
N GLN A 53 -14.36 9.24 2.00
CA GLN A 53 -15.48 9.50 1.06
C GLN A 53 -15.39 10.91 0.47
N ARG A 54 -15.10 11.93 1.28
CA ARG A 54 -14.91 13.31 0.80
C ARG A 54 -13.71 13.43 -0.12
N ALA A 55 -12.57 12.82 0.22
CA ALA A 55 -11.39 12.84 -0.63
C ALA A 55 -11.67 12.19 -1.99
N MET A 56 -12.40 11.07 -2.01
CA MET A 56 -12.78 10.39 -3.26
C MET A 56 -13.72 11.23 -4.10
N LEU A 57 -14.72 11.88 -3.50
CA LEU A 57 -15.63 12.78 -4.22
C LEU A 57 -14.89 13.97 -4.85
N GLU A 58 -13.88 14.52 -4.18
CA GLU A 58 -13.02 15.57 -4.72
C GLU A 58 -12.20 15.06 -5.92
N ILE A 59 -11.59 13.87 -5.79
CA ILE A 59 -10.85 13.24 -6.89
C ILE A 59 -11.76 13.00 -8.10
N ASP A 60 -12.93 12.42 -7.92
CA ASP A 60 -13.90 12.16 -9.00
C ASP A 60 -14.34 13.45 -9.70
N LYS A 61 -14.62 14.50 -8.92
CA LYS A 61 -15.04 15.80 -9.43
C LYS A 61 -13.94 16.48 -10.26
N ILE A 62 -12.68 16.40 -9.84
CA ILE A 62 -11.57 17.05 -10.52
C ILE A 62 -11.12 16.22 -11.73
N SER A 63 -10.99 14.91 -11.58
CA SER A 63 -10.53 14.01 -12.65
C SER A 63 -11.59 13.73 -13.73
N GLY A 64 -12.87 13.92 -13.39
CA GLY A 64 -14.00 13.55 -14.23
C GLY A 64 -14.17 12.05 -14.45
N LYS A 65 -13.52 11.22 -13.63
CA LYS A 65 -13.52 9.76 -13.73
C LYS A 65 -13.71 9.13 -12.35
N SER A 66 -14.51 8.07 -12.27
CA SER A 66 -14.53 7.19 -11.11
C SER A 66 -13.37 6.21 -11.18
N LEU A 67 -12.62 6.07 -10.08
CA LEU A 67 -11.44 5.21 -9.99
C LEU A 67 -11.72 4.11 -8.97
N ASP A 68 -11.89 2.87 -9.46
CA ASP A 68 -12.33 1.73 -8.65
C ASP A 68 -11.19 1.01 -7.91
N ASN A 69 -9.93 1.30 -8.27
CA ASN A 69 -8.75 0.67 -7.68
C ASN A 69 -7.78 1.73 -7.17
N ALA A 70 -7.25 1.51 -5.98
CA ALA A 70 -6.28 2.40 -5.35
C ALA A 70 -5.11 1.63 -4.73
N TYR A 71 -3.94 2.26 -4.71
CA TYR A 71 -2.82 1.87 -3.86
C TYR A 71 -2.91 2.63 -2.55
N THR A 72 -2.79 1.94 -1.43
CA THR A 72 -2.78 2.57 -0.12
C THR A 72 -1.56 2.14 0.69
N SER A 73 -1.02 3.06 1.50
CA SER A 73 -0.01 2.75 2.49
C SER A 73 -0.64 2.06 3.72
N ILE A 74 0.11 1.17 4.33
CA ILE A 74 -0.26 0.55 5.62
C ILE A 74 0.72 1.06 6.66
N ASN A 75 0.19 1.66 7.72
CA ASN A 75 0.96 2.18 8.85
C ASN A 75 0.40 1.65 10.18
N GLY A 76 1.24 1.65 11.20
CA GLY A 76 0.83 1.33 12.55
C GLY A 76 1.87 0.51 13.32
N SER A 77 1.72 0.43 14.62
CA SER A 77 2.63 -0.30 15.51
C SER A 77 2.63 -1.83 15.30
N HIS A 78 1.63 -2.34 14.57
CA HIS A 78 1.53 -3.76 14.19
C HIS A 78 2.34 -4.09 12.93
N VAL A 79 2.79 -3.07 12.18
CA VAL A 79 3.66 -3.26 11.02
C VAL A 79 5.09 -3.39 11.50
N GLY A 80 5.69 -4.54 11.28
CA GLY A 80 7.06 -4.84 11.65
C GLY A 80 7.88 -5.34 10.46
N ALA A 81 9.19 -5.29 10.59
CA ALA A 81 10.12 -5.86 9.65
C ALA A 81 11.05 -6.83 10.37
N VAL A 82 11.24 -7.99 9.78
CA VAL A 82 12.18 -9.01 10.28
C VAL A 82 13.19 -9.32 9.19
N LYS A 83 14.46 -9.26 9.54
CA LYS A 83 15.53 -9.69 8.63
C LYS A 83 15.73 -11.19 8.78
N THR A 84 15.62 -11.91 7.67
CA THR A 84 15.82 -13.36 7.63
C THR A 84 16.93 -13.72 6.66
N GLN A 85 17.49 -14.91 6.84
CA GLN A 85 18.46 -15.50 5.92
C GLN A 85 17.98 -16.93 5.59
N GLY A 86 18.07 -17.29 4.31
CA GLY A 86 17.84 -18.64 3.84
C GLY A 86 19.00 -19.09 2.97
N MET A 87 19.19 -20.40 2.88
CA MET A 87 20.19 -21.01 2.00
C MET A 87 19.55 -22.15 1.22
N ILE A 88 19.82 -22.20 -0.08
CA ILE A 88 19.42 -23.30 -0.96
C ILE A 88 20.62 -23.80 -1.75
N SER A 89 20.62 -25.09 -2.09
CA SER A 89 21.55 -25.63 -3.06
C SER A 89 21.01 -25.41 -4.46
N ILE A 90 21.86 -24.88 -5.37
CA ILE A 90 21.56 -24.74 -6.77
C ILE A 90 22.04 -26.02 -7.48
N MET A 91 21.11 -26.75 -8.08
CA MET A 91 21.43 -27.99 -8.78
C MET A 91 21.68 -27.71 -10.27
N GLY A 92 22.84 -28.12 -10.76
CA GLY A 92 23.13 -28.27 -12.18
C GLY A 92 23.45 -27.02 -12.99
N GLY A 93 23.78 -25.90 -12.36
CA GLY A 93 24.15 -24.72 -13.14
C GLY A 93 24.72 -23.55 -12.34
N GLU A 94 25.42 -22.68 -13.05
CA GLU A 94 25.95 -21.41 -12.49
C GLU A 94 24.91 -20.28 -12.48
N VAL A 95 23.75 -20.51 -13.10
CA VAL A 95 22.72 -19.48 -13.29
C VAL A 95 21.53 -19.72 -12.36
N ILE A 96 21.24 -18.74 -11.54
CA ILE A 96 20.07 -18.74 -10.64
C ILE A 96 18.78 -18.64 -11.48
N SER A 97 17.88 -19.60 -11.29
CA SER A 97 16.58 -19.64 -11.95
C SER A 97 15.48 -18.95 -11.11
N ASN A 98 14.36 -18.62 -11.75
CA ASN A 98 13.18 -18.13 -11.05
C ASN A 98 12.62 -19.14 -10.02
N ASN A 99 12.80 -20.43 -10.27
CA ASN A 99 12.43 -21.47 -9.32
C ASN A 99 13.30 -21.42 -8.06
N ASP A 100 14.60 -21.15 -8.21
CA ASP A 100 15.50 -21.00 -7.06
C ASP A 100 15.14 -19.76 -6.24
N LEU A 101 14.74 -18.67 -6.88
CA LEU A 101 14.21 -17.48 -6.19
C LEU A 101 12.93 -17.79 -5.40
N GLY A 102 12.03 -18.60 -5.95
CA GLY A 102 10.83 -19.08 -5.25
C GLY A 102 11.19 -19.89 -4.01
N ARG A 103 12.07 -20.88 -4.15
CA ARG A 103 12.52 -21.75 -3.06
C ARG A 103 13.20 -21.00 -1.93
N ILE A 104 14.12 -20.07 -2.23
CA ILE A 104 14.80 -19.28 -1.20
C ILE A 104 13.83 -18.38 -0.44
N ARG A 105 12.83 -17.82 -1.15
CA ARG A 105 11.77 -17.03 -0.53
C ARG A 105 10.94 -17.84 0.46
N GLU A 106 10.51 -19.02 0.09
CA GLU A 106 9.75 -19.93 0.97
C GLU A 106 10.55 -20.30 2.23
N ILE A 107 11.80 -20.70 2.06
CA ILE A 107 12.68 -21.06 3.19
C ILE A 107 12.88 -19.86 4.12
N SER A 108 13.09 -18.67 3.56
CA SER A 108 13.30 -17.45 4.34
C SER A 108 12.04 -17.04 5.12
N LEU A 109 10.85 -17.32 4.61
CA LEU A 109 9.57 -17.00 5.25
C LEU A 109 9.16 -18.05 6.31
N ALA A 110 9.54 -19.31 6.14
CA ALA A 110 9.13 -20.40 7.02
C ALA A 110 9.57 -20.21 8.50
N GLY A 111 10.66 -19.46 8.74
CA GLY A 111 11.12 -19.16 10.10
C GLY A 111 10.48 -17.93 10.76
N VAL A 112 9.62 -17.19 10.03
CA VAL A 112 9.10 -15.89 10.46
C VAL A 112 7.60 -15.88 10.67
N ILE A 113 6.87 -16.71 9.90
CA ILE A 113 5.42 -16.81 10.01
C ILE A 113 5.11 -17.80 11.13
N PRO A 114 4.51 -17.39 12.26
CA PRO A 114 4.04 -18.34 13.26
C PRO A 114 3.02 -19.26 12.60
N ASN A 115 3.23 -20.56 12.72
CA ASN A 115 2.19 -21.53 12.37
C ASN A 115 1.01 -21.32 13.33
N ASN A 116 -0.08 -20.76 12.83
CA ASN A 116 -1.37 -20.75 13.54
C ASN A 116 -1.99 -22.14 13.52
#